data_c1f99a19f16f0d1f239bb3517ac42271
#
_entry.id   c1f99a19f16f0d1f239bb3517ac42271
#
_cell.length_a   1.000
_cell.length_b   1.000
_cell.length_c   1.000
_cell.angle_alpha   90.00
_cell.angle_beta   90.00
_cell.angle_gamma   90.00
#
_symmetry.space_group_name_H-M   'P 1'
#
loop_
_entity.id
_entity.type
_entity.pdbx_description
1 polymer ?
#
loop_
_entity_poly.entity_id
_entity_poly.type
_entity_poly.pdbx_seq_one_letter_code
_entity_poly.pdbx_strand_id
1 'polypeptide(L)'
;ESEALKEKKISIVLDFPYGATDITASDWTQNDRHRTTILQTSDEKMLLWRQLDRDEYYAGIYAQGGKIRKEGSHTLRIFANGEKLDISIALGKQKEQVECLSAQEVMNASKRGGRRFWGRGGSIQLNKGADPRARELERLIILSQYLMAINSSGSTPPQETGLTCNSWYGKMHLEMYLWHCAWLPLWHQEELLDRSLAWYREHLQQARENAARNGYKGARWPKMIAT
;
A
#
# COMPACT_ATOMS: atom_id res chain seq x y z
N GLU A 1 -1.24 23.70 -2.16
CA GLU A 1 -0.96 25.13 -2.00
C GLU A 1 -1.89 25.76 -0.99
N SER A 2 -1.36 26.57 -0.05
CA SER A 2 -2.17 27.27 0.95
C SER A 2 -1.31 28.31 1.69
N GLU A 3 -1.88 29.46 1.98
CA GLU A 3 -1.26 30.47 2.84
C GLU A 3 -1.00 29.92 4.26
N ALA A 4 -1.85 29.03 4.74
CA ALA A 4 -1.66 28.34 6.03
C ALA A 4 -0.39 27.50 6.12
N LEU A 5 0.16 27.03 4.99
CA LEU A 5 1.47 26.37 4.94
C LEU A 5 2.58 27.39 5.20
N LYS A 6 2.53 28.54 4.53
CA LYS A 6 3.49 29.65 4.71
C LYS A 6 3.48 30.19 6.14
N GLU A 7 2.29 30.33 6.71
CA GLU A 7 2.11 30.75 8.10
C GLU A 7 2.42 29.65 9.14
N LYS A 8 2.82 28.46 8.68
CA LYS A 8 3.11 27.28 9.52
C LYS A 8 1.94 26.82 10.41
N LYS A 9 0.71 27.17 10.04
CA LYS A 9 -0.51 26.67 10.69
C LYS A 9 -0.80 25.21 10.35
N ILE A 10 -0.24 24.71 9.23
CA ILE A 10 -0.34 23.33 8.77
C ILE A 10 1.06 22.75 8.70
N SER A 11 1.23 21.55 9.26
CA SER A 11 2.40 20.71 9.09
C SER A 11 1.96 19.27 8.85
N ILE A 12 2.83 18.45 8.28
CA ILE A 12 2.55 17.02 8.08
C ILE A 12 3.39 16.23 9.06
N VAL A 13 2.74 15.31 9.76
CA VAL A 13 3.39 14.39 10.69
C VAL A 13 3.38 12.99 10.08
N LEU A 14 4.55 12.36 10.04
CA LEU A 14 4.70 10.94 9.75
C LEU A 14 5.14 10.26 11.04
N ASP A 15 4.31 9.37 11.52
CA ASP A 15 4.61 8.59 12.71
C ASP A 15 4.53 7.09 12.39
N PHE A 16 5.45 6.31 12.95
CA PHE A 16 5.60 4.90 12.64
C PHE A 16 5.36 4.07 13.90
N PRO A 17 4.25 3.35 14.01
CA PRO A 17 3.97 2.49 15.16
C PRO A 17 4.83 1.23 15.15
N TYR A 18 4.86 0.53 16.28
CA TYR A 18 5.27 -0.86 16.35
C TYR A 18 4.18 -1.77 15.77
N GLY A 19 4.58 -2.85 15.08
CA GLY A 19 3.64 -3.88 14.65
C GLY A 19 3.12 -4.68 15.83
N ALA A 20 1.81 -4.88 15.92
CA ALA A 20 1.18 -5.60 17.02
C ALA A 20 0.40 -6.82 16.55
N THR A 21 0.17 -7.75 17.47
CA THR A 21 -0.64 -8.95 17.21
C THR A 21 -2.12 -8.76 17.54
N ASP A 22 -2.56 -7.53 17.72
CA ASP A 22 -3.96 -7.16 17.90
C ASP A 22 -4.68 -6.96 16.55
N ILE A 23 -5.98 -6.70 16.61
CA ILE A 23 -6.83 -6.56 15.42
C ILE A 23 -6.43 -5.37 14.54
N THR A 24 -5.85 -4.32 15.13
CA THR A 24 -5.40 -3.10 14.42
C THR A 24 -4.01 -3.23 13.83
N ALA A 25 -3.27 -4.26 14.24
CA ALA A 25 -1.90 -4.55 13.84
C ALA A 25 -0.90 -3.40 14.10
N SER A 26 -1.23 -2.48 15.00
CA SER A 26 -0.38 -1.33 15.34
C SER A 26 -0.45 -1.01 16.84
N ASP A 27 0.72 -0.78 17.45
CA ASP A 27 0.84 -0.35 18.84
C ASP A 27 1.70 0.93 18.92
N TRP A 28 1.07 2.00 19.31
CA TRP A 28 1.68 3.34 19.42
C TRP A 28 2.39 3.57 20.76
N THR A 29 2.35 2.59 21.67
CA THR A 29 2.92 2.68 23.02
C THR A 29 4.28 2.00 23.15
N GLN A 30 4.68 1.15 22.19
CA GLN A 30 5.86 0.29 22.24
C GLN A 30 7.08 0.91 21.53
N ASN A 31 7.39 2.17 21.81
CA ASN A 31 8.46 2.91 21.14
C ASN A 31 9.85 2.28 21.26
N ASP A 32 10.10 1.53 22.33
CA ASP A 32 11.42 0.91 22.58
C ASP A 32 11.61 -0.44 21.87
N ARG A 33 10.54 -1.01 21.31
CA ARG A 33 10.55 -2.31 20.64
C ARG A 33 10.92 -2.24 19.16
N HIS A 34 11.03 -1.06 18.60
CA HIS A 34 11.38 -0.88 17.21
C HIS A 34 12.34 0.30 17.02
N ARG A 35 13.01 0.34 15.89
CA ARG A 35 14.01 1.36 15.60
C ARG A 35 13.74 2.08 14.28
N THR A 36 13.95 3.40 14.29
CA THR A 36 13.98 4.25 13.09
C THR A 36 15.37 4.88 12.97
N THR A 37 16.13 4.43 12.00
CA THR A 37 17.49 4.93 11.74
C THR A 37 17.45 5.81 10.49
N ILE A 38 17.99 7.02 10.58
CA ILE A 38 18.19 7.89 9.43
C ILE A 38 19.47 7.44 8.73
N LEU A 39 19.37 7.00 7.48
CA LEU A 39 20.49 6.59 6.65
C LEU A 39 21.05 7.76 5.85
N GLN A 40 20.17 8.63 5.35
CA GLN A 40 20.52 9.83 4.58
C GLN A 40 19.51 10.93 4.90
N THR A 41 19.97 12.16 4.95
CA THR A 41 19.11 13.31 5.19
C THR A 41 19.63 14.57 4.49
N SER A 42 18.70 15.36 4.01
CA SER A 42 18.87 16.75 3.62
C SER A 42 17.65 17.55 4.11
N ASP A 43 17.54 18.82 3.80
CA ASP A 43 16.36 19.59 4.19
C ASP A 43 15.08 19.01 3.58
N GLU A 44 15.11 18.58 2.30
CA GLU A 44 13.95 18.10 1.57
C GLU A 44 13.84 16.57 1.46
N LYS A 45 14.91 15.82 1.73
CA LYS A 45 14.94 14.37 1.52
C LYS A 45 15.42 13.64 2.76
N MET A 46 14.78 12.51 3.03
CA MET A 46 15.19 11.62 4.12
C MET A 46 14.99 10.16 3.71
N LEU A 47 16.01 9.35 3.98
CA LEU A 47 15.96 7.90 3.84
C LEU A 47 16.06 7.27 5.22
N LEU A 48 15.08 6.45 5.55
CA LEU A 48 14.98 5.75 6.82
C LEU A 48 15.14 4.24 6.63
N TRP A 49 15.72 3.62 7.64
CA TRP A 49 15.68 2.19 7.86
C TRP A 49 14.85 1.90 9.10
N ARG A 50 13.84 1.07 8.94
CA ARG A 50 12.91 0.67 9.98
C ARG A 50 13.14 -0.80 10.34
N GLN A 51 13.26 -1.08 11.62
CA GLN A 51 13.48 -2.42 12.17
C GLN A 51 12.42 -2.72 13.23
N LEU A 52 11.71 -3.83 13.07
CA LEU A 52 10.64 -4.31 13.95
C LEU A 52 10.84 -5.82 14.18
N ASP A 53 11.32 -6.23 15.34
CA ASP A 53 11.66 -7.62 15.67
C ASP A 53 12.62 -8.23 14.62
N ARG A 54 12.13 -9.13 13.75
CA ARG A 54 12.89 -9.76 12.66
C ARG A 54 12.63 -9.12 11.30
N ASP A 55 11.68 -8.19 11.25
CA ASP A 55 11.29 -7.53 10.02
C ASP A 55 12.00 -6.19 9.86
N GLU A 56 12.30 -5.85 8.62
CA GLU A 56 12.86 -4.56 8.27
C GLU A 56 12.27 -4.03 6.97
N TYR A 57 12.25 -2.71 6.86
CA TYR A 57 11.91 -2.03 5.62
C TYR A 57 12.52 -0.64 5.56
N TYR A 58 12.49 -0.05 4.39
CA TYR A 58 13.01 1.29 4.11
C TYR A 58 11.89 2.25 3.77
N ALA A 59 12.09 3.52 4.11
CA ALA A 59 11.18 4.61 3.76
C ALA A 59 11.97 5.77 3.18
N GLY A 60 11.72 6.10 1.92
CA GLY A 60 12.23 7.28 1.24
C GLY A 60 11.19 8.39 1.27
N ILE A 61 11.55 9.58 1.72
CA ILE A 61 10.66 10.74 1.85
C ILE A 61 11.27 11.90 1.09
N TYR A 62 10.48 12.53 0.22
CA TYR A 62 10.86 13.76 -0.45
C TYR A 62 9.78 14.82 -0.24
N ALA A 63 10.18 15.96 0.32
CA ALA A 63 9.31 17.10 0.65
C ALA A 63 9.81 18.33 -0.12
N GLN A 64 9.53 18.38 -1.41
CA GLN A 64 9.93 19.48 -2.27
C GLN A 64 9.24 20.78 -1.85
N GLY A 65 10.03 21.80 -1.60
CA GLY A 65 9.55 23.08 -1.05
C GLY A 65 9.29 23.03 0.46
N GLY A 66 9.87 22.03 1.16
CA GLY A 66 9.71 21.86 2.59
C GLY A 66 10.99 21.53 3.33
N LYS A 67 10.84 21.22 4.61
CA LYS A 67 11.92 20.80 5.49
C LYS A 67 11.44 19.66 6.39
N ILE A 68 12.18 18.55 6.40
CA ILE A 68 11.90 17.37 7.21
C ILE A 68 12.70 17.46 8.51
N ARG A 69 12.04 17.26 9.64
CA ARG A 69 12.67 17.20 10.96
C ARG A 69 12.24 15.95 11.71
N LYS A 70 13.18 15.31 12.40
CA LYS A 70 12.87 14.26 13.36
C LYS A 70 12.49 14.91 14.70
N GLU A 71 11.30 14.60 15.22
CA GLU A 71 10.79 15.14 16.49
C GLU A 71 10.79 14.10 17.62
N GLY A 72 10.57 12.84 17.29
CA GLY A 72 10.55 11.72 18.24
C GLY A 72 11.40 10.55 17.78
N SER A 73 11.37 9.45 18.53
CA SER A 73 12.07 8.22 18.14
C SER A 73 11.66 7.73 16.78
N HIS A 74 10.35 7.86 16.45
CA HIS A 74 9.73 7.36 15.23
C HIS A 74 8.90 8.39 14.47
N THR A 75 8.90 9.65 14.96
CA THR A 75 8.08 10.74 14.45
C THR A 75 8.91 11.71 13.64
N LEU A 76 8.43 12.04 12.44
CA LEU A 76 8.94 13.10 11.59
C LEU A 76 7.89 14.18 11.42
N ARG A 77 8.33 15.42 11.35
CA ARG A 77 7.47 16.54 10.96
C ARG A 77 8.02 17.25 9.75
N ILE A 78 7.13 17.60 8.84
CA ILE A 78 7.44 18.28 7.60
C ILE A 78 6.75 19.64 7.61
N PHE A 79 7.54 20.69 7.43
CA PHE A 79 7.08 22.07 7.30
C PHE A 79 7.29 22.56 5.88
N ALA A 80 6.38 23.35 5.36
CA ALA A 80 6.59 24.06 4.11
C ALA A 80 7.53 25.25 4.30
N ASN A 81 8.32 25.56 3.27
CA ASN A 81 9.14 26.77 3.20
C ASN A 81 8.35 27.98 2.65
N GLY A 82 7.17 27.73 2.07
CA GLY A 82 6.28 28.73 1.45
C GLY A 82 4.84 28.23 1.36
N GLU A 83 4.11 28.70 0.39
CA GLU A 83 2.69 28.35 0.18
C GLU A 83 2.50 27.00 -0.49
N LYS A 84 3.56 26.43 -1.09
CA LYS A 84 3.51 25.16 -1.82
C LYS A 84 4.41 24.11 -1.14
N LEU A 85 3.88 22.89 -1.02
CA LEU A 85 4.60 21.74 -0.53
C LEU A 85 4.14 20.51 -1.32
N ASP A 86 5.09 19.85 -1.97
CA ASP A 86 4.86 18.57 -2.67
C ASP A 86 5.58 17.47 -1.90
N ILE A 87 4.86 16.41 -1.54
CA ILE A 87 5.41 15.28 -0.76
C ILE A 87 5.21 13.97 -1.50
N SER A 88 6.25 13.17 -1.51
CA SER A 88 6.18 11.76 -1.89
C SER A 88 6.82 10.88 -0.83
N ILE A 89 6.27 9.69 -0.65
CA ILE A 89 6.75 8.67 0.28
C ILE A 89 6.81 7.35 -0.46
N ALA A 90 7.96 6.68 -0.42
CA ALA A 90 8.17 5.35 -0.95
C ALA A 90 8.50 4.39 0.18
N LEU A 91 7.85 3.22 0.23
CA LEU A 91 8.11 2.15 1.17
C LEU A 91 8.55 0.90 0.41
N GLY A 92 9.57 0.19 0.91
CA GLY A 92 10.08 -1.01 0.24
C GLY A 92 10.90 -1.90 1.17
N LYS A 93 11.01 -3.18 0.83
CA LYS A 93 11.82 -4.16 1.57
C LYS A 93 13.32 -3.97 1.36
N GLN A 94 13.72 -3.36 0.25
CA GLN A 94 15.12 -3.12 -0.09
C GLN A 94 15.36 -1.62 -0.28
N LYS A 95 16.55 -1.17 0.09
CA LYS A 95 16.95 0.24 0.00
C LYS A 95 16.82 0.80 -1.41
N GLU A 96 17.16 -0.01 -2.41
CA GLU A 96 17.13 0.32 -3.83
C GLU A 96 15.71 0.51 -4.39
N GLN A 97 14.70 0.02 -3.67
CA GLN A 97 13.28 0.16 -4.04
C GLN A 97 12.67 1.49 -3.58
N VAL A 98 13.37 2.22 -2.71
CA VAL A 98 12.84 3.46 -2.11
C VAL A 98 13.62 4.67 -2.60
N GLU A 99 13.32 5.11 -3.81
CA GLU A 99 13.84 6.36 -4.34
C GLU A 99 13.01 7.54 -3.83
N CYS A 100 13.71 8.66 -3.53
CA CYS A 100 13.03 9.90 -3.18
C CYS A 100 12.57 10.62 -4.48
N LEU A 101 11.56 10.08 -5.13
CA LEU A 101 10.95 10.64 -6.34
C LEU A 101 10.17 11.91 -6.00
N SER A 102 10.15 12.88 -6.91
CA SER A 102 9.29 14.03 -6.79
C SER A 102 7.81 13.65 -6.95
N ALA A 103 6.91 14.44 -6.39
CA ALA A 103 5.47 14.26 -6.57
C ALA A 103 5.08 14.25 -8.06
N GLN A 104 5.76 15.04 -8.88
CA GLN A 104 5.53 15.08 -10.34
C GLN A 104 5.91 13.75 -11.02
N GLU A 105 7.04 13.14 -10.63
CA GLU A 105 7.45 11.81 -11.16
C GLU A 105 6.45 10.73 -10.76
N VAL A 106 6.00 10.75 -9.50
CA VAL A 106 4.95 9.84 -9.00
C VAL A 106 3.64 10.02 -9.78
N MET A 107 3.19 11.26 -9.97
CA MET A 107 1.99 11.54 -10.78
C MET A 107 2.14 11.07 -12.23
N ASN A 108 3.30 11.27 -12.85
CA ASN A 108 3.55 10.81 -14.22
C ASN A 108 3.56 9.28 -14.31
N ALA A 109 4.13 8.58 -13.31
CA ALA A 109 4.08 7.13 -13.23
C ALA A 109 2.64 6.62 -13.05
N SER A 110 1.86 7.24 -12.17
CA SER A 110 0.45 6.93 -11.97
C SER A 110 -0.38 7.12 -13.24
N LYS A 111 -0.19 8.23 -13.97
CA LYS A 111 -0.83 8.45 -15.28
C LYS A 111 -0.50 7.37 -16.31
N ARG A 112 0.77 6.94 -16.37
CA ARG A 112 1.17 5.83 -17.28
C ARG A 112 0.52 4.51 -16.86
N GLY A 113 0.52 4.20 -15.55
CA GLY A 113 -0.14 3.02 -14.99
C GLY A 113 -1.63 3.00 -15.28
N GLY A 114 -2.32 4.12 -15.04
CA GLY A 114 -3.75 4.27 -15.33
C GLY A 114 -4.08 4.08 -16.80
N ARG A 115 -3.30 4.67 -17.72
CA ARG A 115 -3.48 4.46 -19.17
C ARG A 115 -3.33 2.99 -19.56
N ARG A 116 -2.36 2.27 -18.98
CA ARG A 116 -2.17 0.84 -19.23
C ARG A 116 -3.35 0.04 -18.70
N PHE A 117 -3.77 0.30 -17.47
CA PHE A 117 -4.89 -0.39 -16.84
C PHE A 117 -6.18 -0.25 -17.66
N TRP A 118 -6.60 0.99 -17.96
CA TRP A 118 -7.83 1.24 -18.71
C TRP A 118 -7.73 0.93 -20.20
N GLY A 119 -6.54 0.95 -20.79
CA GLY A 119 -6.32 0.67 -22.20
C GLY A 119 -6.22 -0.81 -22.58
N ARG A 120 -5.92 -1.68 -21.59
CA ARG A 120 -5.82 -3.14 -21.78
C ARG A 120 -7.05 -3.88 -21.27
N GLY A 121 -7.64 -3.39 -20.19
CA GLY A 121 -8.76 -4.02 -19.52
C GLY A 121 -10.10 -3.85 -20.21
N GLY A 122 -11.07 -4.63 -19.78
CA GLY A 122 -12.46 -4.44 -20.13
C GLY A 122 -12.99 -3.12 -19.55
N SER A 123 -13.81 -2.43 -20.32
CA SER A 123 -14.51 -1.22 -19.88
C SER A 123 -15.97 -1.29 -20.29
N ILE A 124 -16.81 -0.58 -19.56
CA ILE A 124 -18.24 -0.46 -19.85
C ILE A 124 -18.59 0.99 -20.09
N GLN A 125 -19.41 1.24 -21.10
CA GLN A 125 -19.98 2.56 -21.40
C GLN A 125 -21.50 2.45 -21.41
N LEU A 126 -22.13 3.03 -20.40
CA LEU A 126 -23.59 3.02 -20.24
C LEU A 126 -24.24 4.36 -20.59
N ASN A 127 -23.45 5.37 -20.87
CA ASN A 127 -23.89 6.74 -21.12
C ASN A 127 -24.75 6.93 -22.40
N LYS A 128 -24.82 5.92 -23.27
CA LYS A 128 -25.67 5.92 -24.47
C LYS A 128 -27.07 5.36 -24.20
N GLY A 129 -27.32 4.83 -23.01
CA GLY A 129 -28.64 4.31 -22.64
C GLY A 129 -29.62 5.41 -22.25
N ALA A 130 -30.92 5.11 -22.41
CA ALA A 130 -31.99 6.03 -22.00
C ALA A 130 -32.30 6.02 -20.51
N ASP A 131 -31.73 5.06 -19.74
CA ASP A 131 -31.96 4.95 -18.30
C ASP A 131 -31.14 6.02 -17.55
N PRO A 132 -31.77 6.90 -16.76
CA PRO A 132 -31.08 7.98 -16.02
C PRO A 132 -30.07 7.44 -14.98
N ARG A 133 -30.21 6.19 -14.54
CA ARG A 133 -29.30 5.54 -13.59
C ARG A 133 -27.99 5.04 -14.23
N ALA A 134 -27.96 4.93 -15.57
CA ALA A 134 -26.85 4.35 -16.32
C ALA A 134 -25.51 5.04 -16.00
N ARG A 135 -25.49 6.36 -15.91
CA ARG A 135 -24.29 7.16 -15.59
C ARG A 135 -23.75 6.86 -14.18
N GLU A 136 -24.64 6.72 -13.20
CA GLU A 136 -24.23 6.42 -11.83
C GLU A 136 -23.73 4.99 -11.72
N LEU A 137 -24.37 4.04 -12.39
CA LEU A 137 -23.90 2.65 -12.43
C LEU A 137 -22.50 2.55 -13.08
N GLU A 138 -22.27 3.24 -14.21
CA GLU A 138 -20.96 3.30 -14.85
C GLU A 138 -19.90 3.85 -13.88
N ARG A 139 -20.20 4.97 -13.20
CA ARG A 139 -19.32 5.56 -12.19
C ARG A 139 -18.97 4.57 -11.07
N LEU A 140 -19.94 3.84 -10.54
CA LEU A 140 -19.74 2.85 -9.48
C LEU A 140 -18.87 1.68 -9.94
N ILE A 141 -19.07 1.18 -11.16
CA ILE A 141 -18.27 0.09 -11.74
C ILE A 141 -16.81 0.55 -11.88
N ILE A 142 -16.59 1.71 -12.51
CA ILE A 142 -15.23 2.26 -12.72
C ILE A 142 -14.53 2.51 -11.37
N LEU A 143 -15.24 3.11 -10.42
CA LEU A 143 -14.69 3.37 -9.08
C LEU A 143 -14.34 2.08 -8.35
N SER A 144 -15.19 1.05 -8.42
CA SER A 144 -14.95 -0.26 -7.80
C SER A 144 -13.71 -0.93 -8.38
N GLN A 145 -13.57 -0.97 -9.71
CA GLN A 145 -12.39 -1.51 -10.37
C GLN A 145 -11.11 -0.75 -9.94
N TYR A 146 -11.17 0.56 -9.92
CA TYR A 146 -10.04 1.40 -9.50
C TYR A 146 -9.64 1.11 -8.05
N LEU A 147 -10.60 1.15 -7.12
CA LEU A 147 -10.34 0.93 -5.69
C LEU A 147 -9.80 -0.47 -5.43
N MET A 148 -10.36 -1.50 -6.05
CA MET A 148 -9.85 -2.86 -5.90
C MET A 148 -8.45 -3.02 -6.49
N ALA A 149 -8.17 -2.42 -7.64
CA ALA A 149 -6.85 -2.48 -8.25
C ALA A 149 -5.77 -1.81 -7.37
N ILE A 150 -6.02 -0.63 -6.83
CA ILE A 150 -5.03 0.09 -6.01
C ILE A 150 -4.86 -0.49 -4.60
N ASN A 151 -5.90 -1.11 -4.04
CA ASN A 151 -5.86 -1.62 -2.66
C ASN A 151 -5.50 -3.11 -2.57
N SER A 152 -5.77 -3.92 -3.60
CA SER A 152 -5.73 -5.38 -3.48
C SER A 152 -4.90 -6.11 -4.55
N SER A 153 -4.19 -5.40 -5.45
CA SER A 153 -3.45 -6.00 -6.56
C SER A 153 -1.93 -5.95 -6.38
N GLY A 154 -1.44 -6.32 -5.21
CA GLY A 154 -0.01 -6.42 -4.92
C GLY A 154 0.65 -7.71 -5.41
N SER A 155 1.89 -7.97 -4.94
CA SER A 155 2.65 -9.20 -5.21
C SER A 155 2.31 -10.35 -4.25
N THR A 156 1.49 -10.09 -3.25
CA THR A 156 1.03 -11.08 -2.26
C THR A 156 -0.49 -11.01 -2.16
N PRO A 157 -1.15 -12.06 -1.62
CA PRO A 157 -2.57 -11.95 -1.26
C PRO A 157 -2.78 -10.75 -0.32
N PRO A 158 -3.79 -9.90 -0.56
CA PRO A 158 -3.99 -8.70 0.26
C PRO A 158 -4.52 -9.05 1.65
N GLN A 159 -4.34 -8.13 2.59
CA GLN A 159 -5.13 -8.14 3.83
C GLN A 159 -6.60 -7.82 3.52
N GLU A 160 -7.51 -8.04 4.45
CA GLU A 160 -8.96 -7.93 4.20
C GLU A 160 -9.39 -6.58 3.63
N THR A 161 -8.86 -5.51 4.17
CA THR A 161 -9.17 -4.13 3.74
C THR A 161 -8.20 -3.58 2.70
N GLY A 162 -7.32 -4.41 2.15
CA GLY A 162 -6.27 -3.99 1.23
C GLY A 162 -5.33 -2.98 1.89
N LEU A 163 -5.03 -1.89 1.19
CA LEU A 163 -4.19 -0.80 1.71
C LEU A 163 -4.97 0.32 2.42
N THR A 164 -6.29 0.19 2.57
CA THR A 164 -7.15 1.25 3.13
C THR A 164 -6.85 1.51 4.61
N CYS A 165 -6.74 0.44 5.40
CA CYS A 165 -6.36 0.49 6.81
C CYS A 165 -5.91 -0.90 7.27
N ASN A 166 -5.19 -0.97 8.40
CA ASN A 166 -4.92 -2.25 9.03
C ASN A 166 -6.18 -2.81 9.66
N SER A 167 -6.46 -4.08 9.39
CA SER A 167 -7.55 -4.83 9.99
C SER A 167 -7.17 -6.30 10.08
N TRP A 168 -7.90 -7.04 10.93
CA TRP A 168 -7.67 -8.47 11.07
C TRP A 168 -6.18 -8.82 11.22
N TYR A 169 -5.51 -8.13 12.15
CA TYR A 169 -4.11 -8.37 12.53
C TYR A 169 -3.08 -8.03 11.44
N GLY A 170 -3.45 -7.24 10.41
CA GLY A 170 -2.56 -6.90 9.29
C GLY A 170 -2.15 -8.10 8.42
N LYS A 171 -2.78 -9.27 8.62
CA LYS A 171 -2.43 -10.52 7.94
C LYS A 171 -3.01 -10.57 6.54
N MET A 172 -2.33 -11.29 5.64
CA MET A 172 -2.90 -11.68 4.35
C MET A 172 -4.15 -12.54 4.58
N HIS A 173 -5.25 -12.18 3.92
CA HIS A 173 -6.56 -12.78 4.13
C HIS A 173 -6.91 -13.71 2.97
N LEU A 174 -6.44 -14.96 3.04
CA LEU A 174 -6.60 -15.93 1.94
C LEU A 174 -8.05 -16.32 1.70
N GLU A 175 -8.90 -16.29 2.74
CA GLU A 175 -10.36 -16.49 2.62
C GLU A 175 -11.00 -15.44 1.71
N MET A 176 -10.54 -14.19 1.77
CA MET A 176 -11.09 -13.09 1.00
C MET A 176 -10.49 -12.96 -0.40
N TYR A 177 -9.50 -13.81 -0.74
CA TYR A 177 -8.76 -13.69 -2.00
C TYR A 177 -9.65 -13.78 -3.24
N LEU A 178 -10.65 -14.66 -3.22
CA LEU A 178 -11.65 -14.74 -4.30
C LEU A 178 -12.36 -13.39 -4.51
N TRP A 179 -12.83 -12.79 -3.44
CA TRP A 179 -13.55 -11.52 -3.47
C TRP A 179 -12.67 -10.35 -3.90
N HIS A 180 -11.41 -10.37 -3.51
CA HIS A 180 -10.45 -9.34 -3.89
C HIS A 180 -10.01 -9.43 -5.36
N CYS A 181 -9.87 -10.63 -5.91
CA CYS A 181 -9.11 -10.85 -7.15
C CYS A 181 -9.87 -11.54 -8.28
N ALA A 182 -11.01 -12.23 -8.03
CA ALA A 182 -11.72 -12.99 -9.09
C ALA A 182 -12.30 -12.11 -10.21
N TRP A 183 -12.50 -10.84 -9.97
CA TRP A 183 -12.97 -9.89 -10.98
C TRP A 183 -11.89 -9.54 -12.02
N LEU A 184 -10.61 -9.67 -11.67
CA LEU A 184 -9.47 -9.29 -12.52
C LEU A 184 -9.50 -9.99 -13.89
N PRO A 185 -9.60 -11.33 -13.98
CA PRO A 185 -9.67 -12.00 -15.28
C PRO A 185 -10.98 -11.71 -16.05
N LEU A 186 -12.08 -11.43 -15.35
CA LEU A 186 -13.34 -11.06 -16.00
C LEU A 186 -13.26 -9.72 -16.75
N TRP A 187 -12.30 -8.88 -16.40
CA TRP A 187 -12.06 -7.56 -16.98
C TRP A 187 -10.71 -7.46 -17.70
N HIS A 188 -10.10 -8.59 -18.10
CA HIS A 188 -8.80 -8.66 -18.79
C HIS A 188 -7.66 -7.98 -18.03
N GLN A 189 -7.60 -8.21 -16.71
CA GLN A 189 -6.55 -7.72 -15.82
C GLN A 189 -5.74 -8.88 -15.20
N GLU A 190 -5.54 -9.97 -15.96
CA GLU A 190 -4.90 -11.21 -15.50
C GLU A 190 -3.49 -10.97 -14.97
N GLU A 191 -2.74 -10.03 -15.57
CA GLU A 191 -1.39 -9.68 -15.12
C GLU A 191 -1.34 -9.24 -13.63
N LEU A 192 -2.41 -8.61 -13.14
CA LEU A 192 -2.50 -8.22 -11.73
C LEU A 192 -2.79 -9.41 -10.82
N LEU A 193 -3.59 -10.37 -11.28
CA LEU A 193 -3.87 -11.60 -10.56
C LEU A 193 -2.60 -12.48 -10.47
N ASP A 194 -1.88 -12.63 -11.58
CA ASP A 194 -0.69 -13.49 -11.65
C ASP A 194 0.40 -13.07 -10.65
N ARG A 195 0.52 -11.78 -10.35
CA ARG A 195 1.48 -11.28 -9.35
C ARG A 195 1.28 -11.92 -7.98
N SER A 196 0.05 -11.94 -7.51
CA SER A 196 -0.27 -12.49 -6.18
C SER A 196 -0.44 -14.00 -6.18
N LEU A 197 -0.77 -14.63 -7.34
CA LEU A 197 -0.78 -16.09 -7.47
C LEU A 197 0.62 -16.70 -7.37
N ALA A 198 1.67 -15.99 -7.74
CA ALA A 198 3.04 -16.45 -7.57
C ALA A 198 3.32 -16.83 -6.11
N TRP A 199 2.83 -16.05 -5.15
CA TRP A 199 2.97 -16.33 -3.73
C TRP A 199 2.47 -17.73 -3.34
N TYR A 200 1.34 -18.18 -3.87
CA TYR A 200 0.82 -19.53 -3.60
C TYR A 200 1.74 -20.64 -4.11
N ARG A 201 2.40 -20.44 -5.25
CA ARG A 201 3.35 -21.41 -5.81
C ARG A 201 4.62 -21.47 -4.95
N GLU A 202 5.13 -20.32 -4.54
CA GLU A 202 6.33 -20.19 -3.70
C GLU A 202 6.15 -20.86 -2.33
N HIS A 203 4.93 -20.83 -1.77
CA HIS A 203 4.61 -21.37 -0.44
C HIS A 203 3.85 -22.71 -0.47
N LEU A 204 3.83 -23.38 -1.64
CA LEU A 204 3.10 -24.64 -1.80
C LEU A 204 3.60 -25.75 -0.86
N GLN A 205 4.90 -25.79 -0.59
CA GLN A 205 5.48 -26.80 0.32
C GLN A 205 4.96 -26.62 1.75
N GLN A 206 4.91 -25.38 2.24
CA GLN A 206 4.35 -25.08 3.57
C GLN A 206 2.85 -25.45 3.67
N ALA A 207 2.11 -25.24 2.58
CA ALA A 207 0.70 -25.64 2.53
C ALA A 207 0.51 -27.17 2.56
N ARG A 208 1.41 -27.95 1.94
CA ARG A 208 1.43 -29.41 2.02
C ARG A 208 1.77 -29.90 3.41
N GLU A 209 2.75 -29.32 4.05
CA GLU A 209 3.12 -29.63 5.43
C GLU A 209 1.98 -29.30 6.40
N ASN A 210 1.28 -28.17 6.17
CA ASN A 210 0.10 -27.81 6.95
C ASN A 210 -1.04 -28.83 6.76
N ALA A 211 -1.27 -29.32 5.55
CA ALA A 211 -2.24 -30.38 5.30
C ALA A 211 -1.86 -31.65 6.06
N ALA A 212 -0.61 -32.11 5.93
CA ALA A 212 -0.11 -33.33 6.59
C ALA A 212 -0.23 -33.25 8.11
N ARG A 213 0.17 -32.15 8.73
CA ARG A 213 0.03 -31.92 10.19
C ARG A 213 -1.41 -32.01 10.68
N ASN A 214 -2.38 -31.74 9.82
CA ASN A 214 -3.81 -31.81 10.13
C ASN A 214 -4.47 -33.13 9.65
N GLY A 215 -3.68 -34.14 9.21
CA GLY A 215 -4.18 -35.42 8.75
C GLY A 215 -4.79 -35.43 7.35
N TYR A 216 -4.55 -34.41 6.53
CA TYR A 216 -5.08 -34.29 5.17
C TYR A 216 -4.01 -34.58 4.11
N LYS A 217 -4.45 -35.06 2.96
CA LYS A 217 -3.65 -35.14 1.73
C LYS A 217 -3.73 -33.81 0.96
N GLY A 218 -2.71 -33.54 0.14
CA GLY A 218 -2.69 -32.35 -0.73
C GLY A 218 -2.11 -31.12 -0.06
N ALA A 219 -2.71 -29.96 -0.27
CA ALA A 219 -2.26 -28.67 0.27
C ALA A 219 -3.41 -27.97 1.01
N ARG A 220 -3.11 -27.36 2.15
CA ARG A 220 -4.09 -26.64 2.97
C ARG A 220 -3.59 -25.24 3.28
N TRP A 221 -4.33 -24.25 2.84
CA TRP A 221 -4.10 -22.86 3.12
C TRP A 221 -4.91 -22.42 4.34
N PRO A 222 -4.33 -21.66 5.28
CA PRO A 222 -5.10 -21.13 6.41
C PRO A 222 -6.02 -19.99 5.95
N LYS A 223 -6.98 -19.63 6.78
CA LYS A 223 -7.84 -18.47 6.55
C LYS A 223 -7.04 -17.18 6.40
N MET A 224 -6.10 -16.96 7.30
CA MET A 224 -5.21 -15.80 7.36
C MET A 224 -3.79 -16.28 7.64
N ILE A 225 -2.79 -15.56 7.12
CA ILE A 225 -1.38 -15.84 7.36
C ILE A 225 -0.57 -14.55 7.42
N ALA A 226 0.40 -14.51 8.34
CA ALA A 226 1.50 -13.55 8.28
C ALA A 226 2.69 -14.23 7.57
N THR A 227 3.51 -13.46 6.90
CA THR A 227 4.79 -13.90 6.31
C THR A 227 5.86 -14.01 7.38
#